data_e730c669a03f85043d90236a43823243
#
_entry.id   e730c669a03f85043d90236a43823243
#
_cell.length_a   1.000
_cell.length_b   1.000
_cell.length_c   1.000
_cell.angle_alpha   90.00
_cell.angle_beta   90.00
_cell.angle_gamma   90.00
#
_symmetry.space_group_name_H-M   'P 1'
#
loop_
_entity.id
_entity.type
_entity.pdbx_description
1 polymer ?
#
loop_
_entity_poly.entity_id
_entity_poly.type
_entity_poly.pdbx_seq_one_letter_code
_entity_poly.pdbx_strand_id
1 'polypeptide(L)'
;MSAAVAGKSRALARLLALISDLRLAIVLLLLLALASGIGTAIPQRESAELYHRLYDAEPWLGLLRGDAVLALQLDHVYSSGWFLALLAWLGLALLLCSWRRQWPALQASLRWIDYRSPRQLSKLALAETVDSAEPEAALERLAQALHAGGWQLRRQPQRLAARRGIVGRVGPLLVHAGLVLLLVGAAWGALAGQRLEQFLAPGRELELLDSRGRPQLTIALESFRIERDPAGRPEQFRSRLRLIPPPSRRAAPSPSEAPPPRAGAARPDLDSSPANPSITVAVPDSPGGEPRRAPAESAEPDPTVGGQPSAPPLRAEISVNHPLRHRGLTLYQADWALAAVNLQLGRSPVLQLPLSSFPQLGEQVWGVALPTRPDGSEPVFLALSSEQGPADVYGMDGKLLGRLSPAGPPLAVQGLPMRLVSVLPASGILLKRDPGVPLVYAGFAVALLGGGLSLVATRQLWVVAEPSAGRLHLAGLCNRNLPALAAELPGLLVQAGLAVNAGPSAAGLAPGRAAAAEGG
;
A
#
# COMPACT_ATOMS: atom_id res chain seq x y z
N MET A 1 -25.76 -39.97 -18.73
CA MET A 1 -24.68 -38.96 -18.66
C MET A 1 -25.12 -37.53 -19.04
N SER A 2 -26.05 -37.31 -19.95
CA SER A 2 -26.47 -35.95 -20.41
C SER A 2 -27.19 -35.10 -19.35
N ALA A 3 -28.07 -35.65 -18.52
CA ALA A 3 -28.82 -34.87 -17.50
C ALA A 3 -27.95 -34.36 -16.34
N ALA A 4 -26.96 -35.11 -15.94
CA ALA A 4 -26.02 -34.69 -14.88
C ALA A 4 -25.07 -33.54 -15.33
N VAL A 5 -24.69 -33.49 -16.60
CA VAL A 5 -23.90 -32.43 -17.20
C VAL A 5 -24.73 -31.15 -17.32
N ALA A 6 -26.02 -31.26 -17.74
CA ALA A 6 -26.95 -30.14 -17.82
C ALA A 6 -27.30 -29.55 -16.43
N GLY A 7 -27.35 -30.39 -15.38
CA GLY A 7 -27.55 -29.93 -14.00
C GLY A 7 -26.35 -29.16 -13.46
N LYS A 8 -25.13 -29.64 -13.69
CA LYS A 8 -23.87 -28.96 -13.27
C LYS A 8 -23.71 -27.61 -13.97
N SER A 9 -24.04 -27.50 -15.27
CA SER A 9 -23.93 -26.24 -16.01
C SER A 9 -24.92 -25.17 -15.49
N ARG A 10 -26.15 -25.56 -15.10
CA ARG A 10 -27.16 -24.65 -14.51
C ARG A 10 -26.76 -24.20 -13.10
N ALA A 11 -26.21 -25.09 -12.27
CA ALA A 11 -25.70 -24.73 -10.94
C ALA A 11 -24.53 -23.73 -11.03
N LEU A 12 -23.59 -23.99 -11.93
CA LEU A 12 -22.47 -23.07 -12.17
C LEU A 12 -22.95 -21.70 -12.67
N ALA A 13 -23.90 -21.67 -13.60
CA ALA A 13 -24.45 -20.42 -14.11
C ALA A 13 -25.17 -19.60 -13.02
N ARG A 14 -25.89 -20.27 -12.10
CA ARG A 14 -26.51 -19.62 -10.94
C ARG A 14 -25.46 -19.08 -9.95
N LEU A 15 -24.42 -19.84 -9.65
CA LEU A 15 -23.33 -19.42 -8.78
C LEU A 15 -22.62 -18.18 -9.34
N LEU A 16 -22.27 -18.21 -10.63
CA LEU A 16 -21.67 -17.07 -11.32
C LEU A 16 -22.59 -15.84 -11.35
N ALA A 17 -23.90 -16.05 -11.47
CA ALA A 17 -24.89 -14.96 -11.40
C ALA A 17 -24.90 -14.33 -10.00
N LEU A 18 -24.89 -15.16 -8.95
CA LEU A 18 -24.86 -14.68 -7.55
C LEU A 18 -23.57 -13.88 -7.26
N ILE A 19 -22.40 -14.40 -7.64
CA ILE A 19 -21.11 -13.72 -7.39
C ILE A 19 -21.03 -12.39 -8.16
N SER A 20 -21.66 -12.29 -9.33
CA SER A 20 -21.69 -11.04 -10.12
C SER A 20 -22.87 -10.11 -9.74
N ASP A 21 -23.60 -10.40 -8.65
CA ASP A 21 -24.70 -9.55 -8.18
C ASP A 21 -24.16 -8.28 -7.51
N LEU A 22 -24.72 -7.13 -7.89
CA LEU A 22 -24.39 -5.83 -7.30
C LEU A 22 -24.65 -5.79 -5.80
N ARG A 23 -25.72 -6.46 -5.33
CA ARG A 23 -26.05 -6.50 -3.90
C ARG A 23 -24.97 -7.20 -3.09
N LEU A 24 -24.43 -8.31 -3.59
CA LEU A 24 -23.32 -9.01 -2.97
C LEU A 24 -22.06 -8.13 -2.91
N ALA A 25 -21.74 -7.43 -4.01
CA ALA A 25 -20.59 -6.52 -4.03
C ALA A 25 -20.72 -5.38 -3.00
N ILE A 26 -21.92 -4.81 -2.82
CA ILE A 26 -22.19 -3.79 -1.81
C ILE A 26 -21.99 -4.37 -0.40
N VAL A 27 -22.51 -5.56 -0.11
CA VAL A 27 -22.33 -6.22 1.19
C VAL A 27 -20.84 -6.48 1.47
N LEU A 28 -20.09 -6.97 0.49
CA LEU A 28 -18.64 -7.19 0.63
C LEU A 28 -17.88 -5.88 0.91
N LEU A 29 -18.25 -4.79 0.23
CA LEU A 29 -17.66 -3.47 0.49
C LEU A 29 -17.95 -2.98 1.90
N LEU A 30 -19.19 -3.17 2.40
CA LEU A 30 -19.57 -2.79 3.76
C LEU A 30 -18.82 -3.63 4.80
N LEU A 31 -18.68 -4.95 4.58
CA LEU A 31 -17.91 -5.83 5.45
C LEU A 31 -16.42 -5.44 5.48
N LEU A 32 -15.84 -5.13 4.32
CA LEU A 32 -14.45 -4.67 4.24
C LEU A 32 -14.27 -3.30 4.91
N ALA A 33 -15.22 -2.39 4.76
CA ALA A 33 -15.18 -1.09 5.44
C ALA A 33 -15.26 -1.25 6.96
N LEU A 34 -16.15 -2.12 7.46
CA LEU A 34 -16.25 -2.44 8.88
C LEU A 34 -14.96 -3.09 9.40
N ALA A 35 -14.45 -4.09 8.70
CA ALA A 35 -13.19 -4.76 9.05
C ALA A 35 -12.02 -3.79 9.08
N SER A 36 -11.94 -2.87 8.10
CA SER A 36 -10.89 -1.83 8.07
C SER A 36 -11.03 -0.84 9.22
N GLY A 37 -12.26 -0.48 9.60
CA GLY A 37 -12.55 0.35 10.77
C GLY A 37 -12.04 -0.31 12.07
N ILE A 38 -12.32 -1.59 12.26
CA ILE A 38 -11.81 -2.39 13.39
C ILE A 38 -10.27 -2.40 13.37
N GLY A 39 -9.66 -2.71 12.21
CA GLY A 39 -8.21 -2.74 12.06
C GLY A 39 -7.52 -1.39 12.28
N THR A 40 -8.25 -0.27 12.17
CA THR A 40 -7.73 1.07 12.50
C THR A 40 -7.88 1.38 13.99
N ALA A 41 -8.92 0.85 14.64
CA ALA A 41 -9.20 1.10 16.05
C ALA A 41 -8.33 0.27 17.00
N ILE A 42 -7.90 -0.93 16.57
CA ILE A 42 -7.03 -1.82 17.36
C ILE A 42 -5.58 -1.62 16.90
N PRO A 43 -4.61 -1.45 17.82
CA PRO A 43 -3.18 -1.43 17.46
C PRO A 43 -2.81 -2.65 16.62
N GLN A 44 -2.01 -2.47 15.58
CA GLN A 44 -1.69 -3.53 14.64
C GLN A 44 -0.25 -4.00 14.79
N ARG A 45 -0.04 -5.33 14.84
CA ARG A 45 1.28 -5.98 14.87
C ARG A 45 2.11 -5.66 16.12
N GLU A 46 1.44 -5.54 17.25
CA GLU A 46 2.07 -5.39 18.56
C GLU A 46 2.27 -6.77 19.25
N SER A 47 2.93 -6.77 20.40
CA SER A 47 3.15 -8.01 21.16
C SER A 47 1.84 -8.54 21.77
N ALA A 48 1.74 -9.85 21.94
CA ALA A 48 0.56 -10.48 22.57
C ALA A 48 0.31 -9.93 24.00
N GLU A 49 1.39 -9.65 24.75
CA GLU A 49 1.32 -9.10 26.10
C GLU A 49 0.66 -7.71 26.11
N LEU A 50 0.83 -6.91 25.06
CA LEU A 50 0.19 -5.61 24.96
C LEU A 50 -1.33 -5.74 24.85
N TYR A 51 -1.82 -6.68 24.03
CA TYR A 51 -3.28 -6.92 23.88
C TYR A 51 -3.90 -7.44 25.18
N HIS A 52 -3.24 -8.33 25.90
CA HIS A 52 -3.68 -8.77 27.22
C HIS A 52 -3.71 -7.61 28.21
N ARG A 53 -2.66 -6.79 28.24
CA ARG A 53 -2.60 -5.62 29.14
C ARG A 53 -3.69 -4.59 28.84
N LEU A 54 -3.99 -4.35 27.54
CA LEU A 54 -4.99 -3.36 27.15
C LEU A 54 -6.43 -3.86 27.31
N TYR A 55 -6.69 -5.16 27.03
CA TYR A 55 -8.06 -5.63 26.82
C TYR A 55 -8.53 -6.70 27.81
N ASP A 56 -7.70 -7.21 28.72
CA ASP A 56 -8.16 -8.20 29.70
C ASP A 56 -8.90 -7.52 30.87
N ALA A 57 -8.42 -6.35 31.33
CA ALA A 57 -9.08 -5.58 32.38
C ALA A 57 -10.25 -4.76 31.83
N GLU A 58 -10.07 -4.16 30.65
CA GLU A 58 -11.08 -3.33 29.95
C GLU A 58 -11.31 -3.88 28.52
N PRO A 59 -12.25 -4.84 28.35
CA PRO A 59 -12.51 -5.45 27.04
C PRO A 59 -12.90 -4.42 26.00
N TRP A 60 -12.36 -4.54 24.78
CA TRP A 60 -12.69 -3.67 23.67
C TRP A 60 -14.19 -3.70 23.38
N LEU A 61 -14.82 -2.51 23.37
CA LEU A 61 -16.28 -2.33 23.31
C LEU A 61 -17.06 -3.13 24.38
N GLY A 62 -16.42 -3.50 25.50
CA GLY A 62 -17.02 -4.31 26.55
C GLY A 62 -17.21 -5.80 26.17
N LEU A 63 -16.69 -6.26 25.03
CA LEU A 63 -16.94 -7.59 24.46
C LEU A 63 -15.68 -8.41 24.22
N LEU A 64 -14.60 -7.82 23.68
CA LEU A 64 -13.42 -8.56 23.22
C LEU A 64 -12.24 -8.37 24.18
N ARG A 65 -11.82 -9.47 24.82
CA ARG A 65 -10.59 -9.56 25.60
C ARG A 65 -9.38 -9.81 24.71
N GLY A 66 -8.18 -9.70 25.25
CA GLY A 66 -6.92 -9.91 24.55
C GLY A 66 -6.87 -11.24 23.77
N ASP A 67 -7.28 -12.35 24.40
CA ASP A 67 -7.37 -13.67 23.76
C ASP A 67 -8.29 -13.65 22.52
N ALA A 68 -9.45 -13.01 22.62
CA ALA A 68 -10.40 -12.93 21.50
C ALA A 68 -9.87 -12.07 20.35
N VAL A 69 -9.16 -10.97 20.66
CA VAL A 69 -8.50 -10.11 19.67
C VAL A 69 -7.48 -10.92 18.87
N LEU A 70 -6.63 -11.72 19.56
CA LEU A 70 -5.62 -12.56 18.93
C LEU A 70 -6.26 -13.73 18.15
N ALA A 71 -7.24 -14.43 18.73
CA ALA A 71 -7.91 -15.56 18.07
C ALA A 71 -8.65 -15.15 16.78
N LEU A 72 -9.24 -13.96 16.75
CA LEU A 72 -9.91 -13.39 15.58
C LEU A 72 -8.94 -12.69 14.61
N GLN A 73 -7.63 -12.71 14.89
CA GLN A 73 -6.60 -12.05 14.08
C GLN A 73 -6.86 -10.54 13.91
N LEU A 74 -7.41 -9.89 14.95
CA LEU A 74 -7.67 -8.45 14.92
C LEU A 74 -6.40 -7.62 15.20
N ASP A 75 -5.36 -8.25 15.70
CA ASP A 75 -4.00 -7.72 15.88
C ASP A 75 -3.27 -7.50 14.55
N HIS A 76 -3.72 -8.17 13.46
CA HIS A 76 -3.14 -8.03 12.12
C HIS A 76 -4.22 -8.14 11.02
N VAL A 77 -5.33 -7.42 11.16
CA VAL A 77 -6.51 -7.47 10.28
C VAL A 77 -6.15 -7.46 8.80
N TYR A 78 -5.32 -6.53 8.37
CA TYR A 78 -5.03 -6.32 6.95
C TYR A 78 -4.22 -7.45 6.29
N SER A 79 -3.59 -8.31 7.08
CA SER A 79 -2.88 -9.52 6.62
C SER A 79 -3.54 -10.81 7.06
N SER A 80 -4.67 -10.74 7.76
CA SER A 80 -5.42 -11.92 8.20
C SER A 80 -6.00 -12.71 7.02
N GLY A 81 -6.09 -14.03 7.17
CA GLY A 81 -6.60 -14.90 6.12
C GLY A 81 -8.03 -14.58 5.70
N TRP A 82 -8.91 -14.24 6.67
CA TRP A 82 -10.30 -13.92 6.39
C TRP A 82 -10.46 -12.57 5.66
N PHE A 83 -9.65 -11.56 5.99
CA PHE A 83 -9.68 -10.26 5.29
C PHE A 83 -9.18 -10.39 3.85
N LEU A 84 -8.08 -11.11 3.64
CA LEU A 84 -7.57 -11.40 2.31
C LEU A 84 -8.56 -12.22 1.47
N ALA A 85 -9.30 -13.14 2.09
CA ALA A 85 -10.39 -13.88 1.41
C ALA A 85 -11.52 -12.96 0.98
N LEU A 86 -11.93 -11.98 1.81
CA LEU A 86 -12.93 -10.97 1.43
C LEU A 86 -12.43 -10.09 0.27
N LEU A 87 -11.16 -9.66 0.30
CA LEU A 87 -10.54 -8.92 -0.81
C LEU A 87 -10.53 -9.73 -2.11
N ALA A 88 -10.13 -11.01 -2.03
CA ALA A 88 -10.11 -11.90 -3.18
C ALA A 88 -11.53 -12.12 -3.75
N TRP A 89 -12.52 -12.26 -2.87
CA TRP A 89 -13.92 -12.40 -3.28
C TRP A 89 -14.43 -11.13 -3.96
N LEU A 90 -14.16 -9.96 -3.41
CA LEU A 90 -14.50 -8.70 -4.04
C LEU A 90 -13.82 -8.56 -5.41
N GLY A 91 -12.54 -8.88 -5.50
CA GLY A 91 -11.79 -8.87 -6.77
C GLY A 91 -12.42 -9.80 -7.82
N LEU A 92 -12.81 -11.01 -7.42
CA LEU A 92 -13.51 -11.96 -8.28
C LEU A 92 -14.89 -11.42 -8.73
N ALA A 93 -15.66 -10.81 -7.83
CA ALA A 93 -16.95 -10.20 -8.14
C ALA A 93 -16.79 -9.06 -9.17
N LEU A 94 -15.77 -8.20 -9.02
CA LEU A 94 -15.44 -7.14 -9.98
C LEU A 94 -15.07 -7.70 -11.36
N LEU A 95 -14.24 -8.74 -11.42
CA LEU A 95 -13.85 -9.40 -12.68
C LEU A 95 -15.06 -10.03 -13.38
N LEU A 96 -15.90 -10.76 -12.64
CA LEU A 96 -17.10 -11.38 -13.19
C LEU A 96 -18.14 -10.35 -13.64
N CYS A 97 -18.31 -9.26 -12.89
CA CYS A 97 -19.17 -8.15 -13.28
C CYS A 97 -18.67 -7.50 -14.58
N SER A 98 -17.36 -7.25 -14.69
CA SER A 98 -16.75 -6.70 -15.90
C SER A 98 -16.96 -7.61 -17.11
N TRP A 99 -16.72 -8.90 -16.93
CA TRP A 99 -16.89 -9.89 -18.00
C TRP A 99 -18.34 -10.06 -18.45
N ARG A 100 -19.29 -10.15 -17.51
CA ARG A 100 -20.69 -10.48 -17.80
C ARG A 100 -21.53 -9.26 -18.18
N ARG A 101 -21.23 -8.08 -17.68
CA ARG A 101 -22.05 -6.87 -17.88
C ARG A 101 -21.35 -5.79 -18.67
N GLN A 102 -20.13 -5.41 -18.28
CA GLN A 102 -19.45 -4.25 -18.87
C GLN A 102 -18.87 -4.54 -20.25
N TRP A 103 -18.22 -5.70 -20.42
CA TRP A 103 -17.66 -6.09 -21.69
C TRP A 103 -18.72 -6.24 -22.81
N PRO A 104 -19.84 -6.95 -22.61
CA PRO A 104 -20.91 -7.00 -23.61
C PRO A 104 -21.53 -5.61 -23.88
N ALA A 105 -21.72 -4.79 -22.85
CA ALA A 105 -22.22 -3.42 -23.02
C ALA A 105 -21.26 -2.54 -23.84
N LEU A 106 -19.96 -2.69 -23.65
CA LEU A 106 -18.94 -2.03 -24.48
C LEU A 106 -19.02 -2.52 -25.93
N GLN A 107 -19.05 -3.84 -26.15
CA GLN A 107 -19.18 -4.41 -27.49
C GLN A 107 -20.47 -3.96 -28.19
N ALA A 108 -21.58 -3.92 -27.47
CA ALA A 108 -22.85 -3.43 -28.01
C ALA A 108 -22.77 -1.96 -28.42
N SER A 109 -22.07 -1.13 -27.63
CA SER A 109 -21.88 0.30 -27.93
C SER A 109 -20.96 0.56 -29.14
N LEU A 110 -20.05 -0.37 -29.43
CA LEU A 110 -19.17 -0.29 -30.60
C LEU A 110 -19.89 -0.71 -31.90
N ARG A 111 -20.96 -1.49 -31.81
CA ARG A 111 -21.76 -1.87 -32.96
C ARG A 111 -22.63 -0.68 -33.40
N TRP A 112 -22.77 -0.51 -34.71
CA TRP A 112 -23.71 0.47 -35.26
C TRP A 112 -25.11 -0.12 -35.25
N ILE A 113 -26.05 0.58 -34.62
CA ILE A 113 -27.47 0.28 -34.70
C ILE A 113 -28.01 0.98 -35.94
N ASP A 114 -28.72 0.27 -36.80
CA ASP A 114 -29.29 0.80 -38.01
C ASP A 114 -30.85 0.75 -37.90
N TYR A 115 -31.47 1.91 -37.75
CA TYR A 115 -32.90 2.08 -37.83
C TYR A 115 -33.30 2.35 -39.26
N ARG A 116 -34.24 1.53 -39.79
CA ARG A 116 -34.60 1.51 -41.20
C ARG A 116 -35.90 2.23 -41.53
N SER A 117 -36.74 2.50 -40.56
CA SER A 117 -38.06 3.07 -40.78
C SER A 117 -38.37 4.19 -39.80
N PRO A 118 -39.19 5.18 -40.23
CA PRO A 118 -39.68 6.26 -39.35
C PRO A 118 -40.36 5.73 -38.08
N ARG A 119 -41.12 4.61 -38.20
CA ARG A 119 -41.79 3.97 -37.05
C ARG A 119 -40.84 3.44 -35.97
N GLN A 120 -39.61 3.10 -36.32
CA GLN A 120 -38.62 2.68 -35.34
C GLN A 120 -38.06 3.90 -34.61
N LEU A 121 -37.83 5.01 -35.31
CA LEU A 121 -37.34 6.25 -34.76
C LEU A 121 -38.34 6.90 -33.81
N SER A 122 -39.62 6.89 -34.13
CA SER A 122 -40.66 7.48 -33.27
C SER A 122 -40.84 6.83 -31.91
N LYS A 123 -40.21 5.65 -31.67
CA LYS A 123 -40.21 4.95 -30.36
C LYS A 123 -39.07 5.42 -29.47
N LEU A 124 -38.11 6.20 -29.98
CA LEU A 124 -36.97 6.70 -29.20
C LEU A 124 -37.39 7.92 -28.38
N ALA A 125 -36.71 8.15 -27.25
CA ALA A 125 -37.09 9.18 -26.30
C ALA A 125 -36.99 10.61 -26.86
N LEU A 126 -36.11 10.84 -27.83
CA LEU A 126 -36.05 12.08 -28.61
C LEU A 126 -36.31 11.72 -30.06
N ALA A 127 -37.49 12.07 -30.56
CA ALA A 127 -37.88 11.86 -31.94
C ALA A 127 -38.54 13.11 -32.50
N GLU A 128 -38.08 13.57 -33.65
CA GLU A 128 -38.57 14.75 -34.36
C GLU A 128 -38.74 14.44 -35.82
N THR A 129 -39.68 15.14 -36.46
CA THR A 129 -39.89 15.09 -37.90
C THR A 129 -39.82 16.51 -38.46
N VAL A 130 -39.01 16.70 -39.47
CA VAL A 130 -38.78 18.01 -40.13
C VAL A 130 -39.14 17.91 -41.58
N ASP A 131 -39.99 18.84 -42.07
CA ASP A 131 -40.32 18.94 -43.48
C ASP A 131 -39.15 19.53 -44.27
N SER A 132 -38.88 18.99 -45.44
CA SER A 132 -37.82 19.43 -46.32
C SER A 132 -38.21 19.21 -47.78
N ALA A 133 -38.08 20.22 -48.62
CA ALA A 133 -38.31 20.09 -50.05
C ALA A 133 -37.33 19.13 -50.73
N GLU A 134 -36.10 19.04 -50.17
CA GLU A 134 -35.03 18.19 -50.69
C GLU A 134 -34.42 17.33 -49.53
N PRO A 135 -35.12 16.25 -49.11
CA PRO A 135 -34.67 15.48 -47.94
C PRO A 135 -33.29 14.86 -48.05
N GLU A 136 -32.88 14.43 -49.23
CA GLU A 136 -31.57 13.84 -49.46
C GLU A 136 -30.44 14.88 -49.37
N ALA A 137 -30.64 16.08 -49.97
CA ALA A 137 -29.67 17.16 -49.84
C ALA A 137 -29.58 17.70 -48.41
N ALA A 138 -30.71 17.76 -47.70
CA ALA A 138 -30.74 18.12 -46.29
C ALA A 138 -30.03 17.06 -45.38
N LEU A 139 -30.19 15.79 -45.70
CA LEU A 139 -29.44 14.73 -45.01
C LEU A 139 -27.92 14.88 -45.18
N GLU A 140 -27.48 15.24 -46.38
CA GLU A 140 -26.05 15.45 -46.64
C GLU A 140 -25.52 16.70 -45.92
N ARG A 141 -26.24 17.82 -45.91
CA ARG A 141 -25.87 19.02 -45.14
C ARG A 141 -25.79 18.70 -43.62
N LEU A 142 -26.77 17.94 -43.09
CA LEU A 142 -26.75 17.53 -41.70
C LEU A 142 -25.57 16.60 -41.39
N ALA A 143 -25.21 15.71 -42.31
CA ALA A 143 -24.03 14.86 -42.14
C ALA A 143 -22.75 15.72 -42.09
N GLN A 144 -22.63 16.76 -42.89
CA GLN A 144 -21.50 17.68 -42.86
C GLN A 144 -21.45 18.44 -41.53
N ALA A 145 -22.56 19.00 -41.06
CA ALA A 145 -22.66 19.69 -39.78
C ALA A 145 -22.27 18.78 -38.60
N LEU A 146 -22.76 17.55 -38.56
CA LEU A 146 -22.41 16.55 -37.54
C LEU A 146 -20.93 16.20 -37.62
N HIS A 147 -20.36 16.00 -38.81
CA HIS A 147 -18.93 15.73 -38.98
C HIS A 147 -18.06 16.88 -38.46
N ALA A 148 -18.41 18.09 -38.79
CA ALA A 148 -17.74 19.28 -38.27
C ALA A 148 -17.85 19.38 -36.74
N GLY A 149 -18.95 18.92 -36.15
CA GLY A 149 -19.17 18.78 -34.70
C GLY A 149 -18.42 17.61 -34.04
N GLY A 150 -17.55 16.87 -34.77
CA GLY A 150 -16.76 15.77 -34.22
C GLY A 150 -17.56 14.49 -34.02
N TRP A 151 -18.67 14.31 -34.72
CA TRP A 151 -19.44 13.07 -34.69
C TRP A 151 -18.85 12.03 -35.64
N GLN A 152 -18.81 10.78 -35.22
CA GLN A 152 -18.55 9.63 -36.09
C GLN A 152 -19.81 9.32 -36.87
N LEU A 153 -19.72 9.16 -38.19
CA LEU A 153 -20.85 8.97 -39.08
C LEU A 153 -20.80 7.63 -39.78
N ARG A 154 -21.99 7.01 -39.94
CA ARG A 154 -22.22 5.92 -40.87
C ARG A 154 -23.32 6.32 -41.82
N ARG A 155 -22.96 6.50 -43.10
CA ARG A 155 -23.86 6.91 -44.14
C ARG A 155 -24.39 5.70 -44.89
N GLN A 156 -25.67 5.74 -45.28
CA GLN A 156 -26.35 4.79 -46.15
C GLN A 156 -27.32 5.55 -47.06
N PRO A 157 -27.79 5.00 -48.16
CA PRO A 157 -28.83 5.63 -48.96
C PRO A 157 -30.03 6.04 -48.12
N GLN A 158 -30.39 7.32 -48.11
CA GLN A 158 -31.51 7.92 -47.37
C GLN A 158 -31.48 7.74 -45.83
N ARG A 159 -30.30 7.32 -45.28
CA ARG A 159 -30.16 7.11 -43.83
C ARG A 159 -28.78 7.55 -43.33
N LEU A 160 -28.79 8.11 -42.13
CA LEU A 160 -27.57 8.53 -41.43
C LEU A 160 -27.63 8.04 -39.99
N ALA A 161 -26.58 7.40 -39.52
CA ALA A 161 -26.35 7.14 -38.11
C ALA A 161 -25.10 7.92 -37.66
N ALA A 162 -25.22 8.66 -36.56
CA ALA A 162 -24.16 9.45 -35.99
C ALA A 162 -23.96 9.11 -34.51
N ARG A 163 -22.74 9.12 -34.04
CA ARG A 163 -22.42 8.88 -32.63
C ARG A 163 -21.24 9.73 -32.17
N ARG A 164 -21.27 10.13 -30.88
CA ARG A 164 -20.21 10.90 -30.25
C ARG A 164 -20.03 10.45 -28.80
N GLY A 165 -18.81 10.52 -28.28
CA GLY A 165 -18.52 10.21 -26.87
C GLY A 165 -18.51 8.72 -26.52
N ILE A 166 -18.32 7.82 -27.48
CA ILE A 166 -18.24 6.36 -27.25
C ILE A 166 -17.16 6.00 -26.24
N VAL A 167 -16.07 6.77 -26.16
CA VAL A 167 -14.98 6.60 -25.21
C VAL A 167 -15.49 6.53 -23.75
N GLY A 168 -16.58 7.22 -23.44
CA GLY A 168 -17.20 7.17 -22.11
C GLY A 168 -17.68 5.75 -21.69
N ARG A 169 -17.92 4.86 -22.65
CA ARG A 169 -18.30 3.47 -22.39
C ARG A 169 -17.13 2.59 -21.93
N VAL A 170 -15.89 3.02 -22.17
CA VAL A 170 -14.68 2.34 -21.68
C VAL A 170 -14.45 2.65 -20.19
N GLY A 171 -14.93 3.81 -19.74
CA GLY A 171 -14.70 4.30 -18.38
C GLY A 171 -15.03 3.29 -17.27
N PRO A 172 -16.23 2.72 -17.19
CA PRO A 172 -16.58 1.76 -16.14
C PRO A 172 -15.69 0.51 -16.13
N LEU A 173 -15.26 0.04 -17.30
CA LEU A 173 -14.33 -1.09 -17.41
C LEU A 173 -12.96 -0.75 -16.83
N LEU A 174 -12.44 0.46 -17.13
CA LEU A 174 -11.18 0.94 -16.56
C LEU A 174 -11.27 1.16 -15.05
N VAL A 175 -12.41 1.66 -14.54
CA VAL A 175 -12.61 1.78 -13.08
C VAL A 175 -12.47 0.41 -12.41
N HIS A 176 -13.15 -0.61 -12.92
CA HIS A 176 -13.05 -1.96 -12.36
C HIS A 176 -11.65 -2.55 -12.51
N ALA A 177 -11.00 -2.36 -13.65
CA ALA A 177 -9.62 -2.81 -13.85
C ALA A 177 -8.65 -2.13 -12.86
N GLY A 178 -8.81 -0.83 -12.65
CA GLY A 178 -8.05 -0.06 -11.66
C GLY A 178 -8.28 -0.56 -10.22
N LEU A 179 -9.54 -0.84 -9.86
CA LEU A 179 -9.88 -1.40 -8.54
C LEU A 179 -9.29 -2.80 -8.35
N VAL A 180 -9.35 -3.67 -9.35
CA VAL A 180 -8.72 -5.00 -9.28
C VAL A 180 -7.21 -4.88 -9.11
N LEU A 181 -6.57 -3.99 -9.87
CA LEU A 181 -5.13 -3.75 -9.75
C LEU A 181 -4.75 -3.22 -8.36
N LEU A 182 -5.59 -2.33 -7.80
CA LEU A 182 -5.44 -1.82 -6.43
C LEU A 182 -5.55 -2.95 -5.40
N LEU A 183 -6.58 -3.81 -5.51
CA LEU A 183 -6.76 -4.95 -4.60
C LEU A 183 -5.59 -5.93 -4.68
N VAL A 184 -5.10 -6.24 -5.89
CA VAL A 184 -3.91 -7.09 -6.08
C VAL A 184 -2.69 -6.45 -5.43
N GLY A 185 -2.48 -5.14 -5.63
CA GLY A 185 -1.39 -4.40 -5.01
C GLY A 185 -1.47 -4.42 -3.48
N ALA A 186 -2.67 -4.17 -2.92
CA ALA A 186 -2.89 -4.20 -1.47
C ALA A 186 -2.65 -5.60 -0.88
N ALA A 187 -3.17 -6.65 -1.52
CA ALA A 187 -2.94 -8.03 -1.08
C ALA A 187 -1.45 -8.41 -1.18
N TRP A 188 -0.78 -8.01 -2.26
CA TRP A 188 0.67 -8.25 -2.40
C TRP A 188 1.47 -7.51 -1.32
N GLY A 189 1.16 -6.24 -1.05
CA GLY A 189 1.77 -5.48 0.04
C GLY A 189 1.55 -6.12 1.41
N ALA A 190 0.35 -6.64 1.67
CA ALA A 190 0.01 -7.33 2.93
C ALA A 190 0.80 -8.65 3.10
N LEU A 191 0.98 -9.42 2.02
CA LEU A 191 1.63 -10.74 2.04
C LEU A 191 3.16 -10.64 1.95
N ALA A 192 3.69 -9.74 1.12
CA ALA A 192 5.12 -9.63 0.83
C ALA A 192 5.76 -8.36 1.40
N GLY A 193 4.97 -7.49 2.02
CA GLY A 193 5.44 -6.30 2.71
C GLY A 193 6.23 -6.68 3.96
N GLN A 194 7.32 -5.96 4.22
CA GLN A 194 8.20 -6.18 5.36
C GLN A 194 8.36 -4.87 6.12
N ARG A 195 8.30 -4.97 7.44
CA ARG A 195 8.54 -3.86 8.36
C ARG A 195 9.47 -4.36 9.46
N LEU A 196 10.57 -3.69 9.64
CA LEU A 196 11.54 -3.94 10.69
C LEU A 196 11.85 -2.62 11.37
N GLU A 197 11.70 -2.58 12.68
CA GLU A 197 12.11 -1.45 13.51
C GLU A 197 13.30 -1.89 14.36
N GLN A 198 14.39 -1.12 14.30
CA GLN A 198 15.60 -1.45 15.00
C GLN A 198 16.26 -0.19 15.58
N PHE A 199 16.64 -0.28 16.87
CA PHE A 199 17.44 0.75 17.50
C PHE A 199 18.92 0.53 17.20
N LEU A 200 19.56 1.54 16.64
CA LEU A 200 20.95 1.50 16.24
C LEU A 200 21.75 2.62 16.94
N ALA A 201 22.78 2.27 17.66
CA ALA A 201 23.70 3.24 18.25
C ALA A 201 24.74 3.70 17.21
N PRO A 202 25.29 4.94 17.32
CA PRO A 202 26.38 5.39 16.47
C PRO A 202 27.57 4.42 16.50
N GLY A 203 28.12 4.12 15.32
CA GLY A 203 29.20 3.14 15.13
C GLY A 203 28.73 1.68 15.04
N ARG A 204 27.43 1.38 15.20
CA ARG A 204 26.87 0.04 14.98
C ARG A 204 26.38 -0.13 13.56
N GLU A 205 26.35 -1.38 13.12
CA GLU A 205 25.91 -1.79 11.80
C GLU A 205 24.77 -2.79 11.91
N LEU A 206 23.83 -2.72 10.98
CA LEU A 206 22.71 -3.64 10.80
C LEU A 206 22.85 -4.31 9.45
N GLU A 207 23.01 -5.61 9.43
CA GLU A 207 23.07 -6.39 8.20
C GLU A 207 21.69 -6.93 7.84
N LEU A 208 21.22 -6.60 6.63
CA LEU A 208 19.99 -7.13 6.05
C LEU A 208 20.30 -8.36 5.21
N LEU A 209 19.69 -9.47 5.56
CA LEU A 209 19.84 -10.75 4.86
C LEU A 209 18.62 -11.04 3.97
N ASP A 210 18.83 -11.77 2.88
CA ASP A 210 17.73 -12.33 2.10
C ASP A 210 17.16 -13.61 2.76
N SER A 211 16.06 -14.15 2.21
CA SER A 211 15.45 -15.41 2.69
C SER A 211 16.38 -16.64 2.65
N ARG A 212 17.54 -16.51 2.01
CA ARG A 212 18.58 -17.54 1.93
C ARG A 212 19.76 -17.23 2.85
N GLY A 213 19.64 -16.24 3.74
CA GLY A 213 20.69 -15.81 4.66
C GLY A 213 21.86 -15.08 4.00
N ARG A 214 21.68 -14.53 2.79
CA ARG A 214 22.76 -13.82 2.07
C ARG A 214 22.65 -12.32 2.33
N PRO A 215 23.79 -11.63 2.55
CA PRO A 215 23.80 -10.18 2.75
C PRO A 215 23.20 -9.45 1.54
N GLN A 216 22.23 -8.58 1.77
CA GLN A 216 21.65 -7.68 0.76
C GLN A 216 22.15 -6.25 0.90
N LEU A 217 22.28 -5.78 2.12
CA LEU A 217 22.64 -4.41 2.44
C LEU A 217 23.09 -4.33 3.89
N THR A 218 24.19 -3.65 4.15
CA THR A 218 24.59 -3.28 5.52
C THR A 218 24.32 -1.80 5.73
N ILE A 219 23.65 -1.46 6.82
CA ILE A 219 23.30 -0.09 7.23
C ILE A 219 24.13 0.24 8.45
N ALA A 220 25.08 1.16 8.32
CA ALA A 220 25.86 1.67 9.41
C ALA A 220 25.32 3.03 9.86
N LEU A 221 25.16 3.25 11.16
CA LEU A 221 24.83 4.55 11.72
C LEU A 221 26.13 5.29 12.05
N GLU A 222 26.46 6.32 11.26
CA GLU A 222 27.67 7.13 11.48
C GLU A 222 27.48 8.14 12.63
N SER A 223 26.32 8.79 12.69
CA SER A 223 25.98 9.72 13.78
C SER A 223 24.48 9.84 13.97
N PHE A 224 24.09 10.07 15.21
CA PHE A 224 22.70 10.40 15.58
C PHE A 224 22.70 11.66 16.44
N ARG A 225 21.83 12.61 16.12
CA ARG A 225 21.69 13.88 16.83
C ARG A 225 20.25 14.16 17.14
N ILE A 226 20.00 14.62 18.36
CA ILE A 226 18.70 15.12 18.81
C ILE A 226 18.82 16.64 18.85
N GLU A 227 18.14 17.32 17.92
CA GLU A 227 18.04 18.77 17.92
C GLU A 227 16.94 19.17 18.91
N ARG A 228 17.20 20.18 19.72
CA ARG A 228 16.30 20.62 20.77
C ARG A 228 15.91 22.07 20.59
N ASP A 229 14.69 22.40 20.99
CA ASP A 229 14.22 23.78 21.05
C ASP A 229 14.93 24.54 22.19
N PRO A 230 14.77 25.89 22.26
CA PRO A 230 15.33 26.68 23.34
C PRO A 230 14.86 26.30 24.75
N ALA A 231 13.73 25.57 24.85
CA ALA A 231 13.21 25.04 26.12
C ALA A 231 13.77 23.63 26.45
N GLY A 232 14.68 23.09 25.63
CA GLY A 232 15.30 21.79 25.81
C GLY A 232 14.47 20.58 25.35
N ARG A 233 13.34 20.81 24.68
CA ARG A 233 12.48 19.71 24.18
C ARG A 233 13.01 19.22 22.84
N PRO A 234 12.98 17.90 22.56
CA PRO A 234 13.35 17.36 21.25
C PRO A 234 12.48 17.97 20.15
N GLU A 235 13.11 18.56 19.13
CA GLU A 235 12.45 19.18 17.98
C GLU A 235 12.67 18.32 16.71
N GLN A 236 13.88 17.80 16.53
CA GLN A 236 14.23 17.02 15.35
C GLN A 236 15.24 15.93 15.69
N PHE A 237 15.15 14.81 14.98
CA PHE A 237 16.07 13.68 15.07
C PHE A 237 16.76 13.50 13.72
N ARG A 238 18.10 13.50 13.71
CA ARG A 238 18.89 13.32 12.49
C ARG A 238 19.83 12.15 12.62
N SER A 239 19.72 11.21 11.68
CA SER A 239 20.59 10.05 11.57
C SER A 239 21.38 10.09 10.28
N ARG A 240 22.71 10.08 10.36
CA ARG A 240 23.58 9.93 9.20
C ARG A 240 23.92 8.46 9.01
N LEU A 241 23.47 7.93 7.89
CA LEU A 241 23.58 6.53 7.54
C LEU A 241 24.62 6.33 6.43
N ARG A 242 25.32 5.21 6.50
CA ARG A 242 26.15 4.69 5.43
C ARG A 242 25.60 3.34 5.00
N LEU A 243 25.15 3.25 3.75
CA LEU A 243 24.63 2.04 3.15
C LEU A 243 25.74 1.37 2.36
N ILE A 244 26.11 0.17 2.77
CA ILE A 244 27.20 -0.61 2.19
C ILE A 244 26.57 -1.76 1.41
N PRO A 245 26.71 -1.80 0.07
CA PRO A 245 26.23 -2.92 -0.73
C PRO A 245 26.99 -4.20 -0.40
N PRO A 246 26.39 -5.38 -0.62
CA PRO A 246 27.06 -6.65 -0.37
C PRO A 246 28.32 -6.78 -1.23
N PRO A 247 29.32 -7.54 -0.77
CA PRO A 247 30.52 -7.79 -1.55
C PRO A 247 30.15 -8.45 -2.89
N SER A 248 30.82 -8.01 -3.96
CA SER A 248 30.66 -8.64 -5.27
C SER A 248 31.08 -10.10 -5.20
N ARG A 249 30.21 -11.02 -5.61
CA ARG A 249 30.63 -12.40 -5.82
C ARG A 249 31.78 -12.38 -6.85
N ARG A 250 33.00 -12.64 -6.41
CA ARG A 250 34.01 -13.11 -7.35
C ARG A 250 33.41 -14.30 -8.07
N ALA A 251 33.37 -14.27 -9.39
CA ALA A 251 32.98 -15.41 -10.19
C ALA A 251 33.73 -16.62 -9.63
N ALA A 252 32.99 -17.69 -9.30
CA ALA A 252 33.64 -18.94 -8.90
C ALA A 252 34.68 -19.27 -9.98
N PRO A 253 35.89 -19.67 -9.61
CA PRO A 253 36.88 -20.06 -10.59
C PRO A 253 36.24 -21.12 -11.52
N SER A 254 36.49 -20.97 -12.81
CA SER A 254 35.97 -21.89 -13.82
C SER A 254 36.27 -23.34 -13.43
N PRO A 255 35.38 -24.32 -13.70
CA PRO A 255 35.55 -25.72 -13.26
C PRO A 255 36.86 -26.40 -13.71
N SER A 256 37.69 -25.74 -14.52
CA SER A 256 38.95 -26.26 -15.02
C SER A 256 40.12 -26.12 -14.03
N GLU A 257 39.96 -25.40 -12.91
CA GLU A 257 41.04 -25.19 -11.92
C GLU A 257 40.77 -25.81 -10.54
N ALA A 258 39.72 -26.62 -10.42
CA ALA A 258 39.42 -27.28 -9.15
C ALA A 258 40.15 -28.64 -9.06
N PRO A 259 40.84 -28.93 -7.93
CA PRO A 259 41.40 -30.26 -7.69
C PRO A 259 40.27 -31.27 -7.54
N PRO A 260 40.48 -32.57 -7.92
CA PRO A 260 39.42 -33.58 -7.93
C PRO A 260 38.81 -33.80 -6.53
N PRO A 261 37.49 -34.04 -6.45
CA PRO A 261 36.80 -34.20 -5.18
C PRO A 261 37.19 -35.51 -4.49
N ARG A 262 37.50 -35.42 -3.18
CA ARG A 262 37.60 -36.59 -2.32
C ARG A 262 36.20 -37.21 -2.15
N ALA A 263 36.07 -38.47 -2.51
CA ALA A 263 34.86 -39.25 -2.37
C ALA A 263 34.47 -39.45 -0.91
N GLY A 264 33.21 -39.23 -0.60
CA GLY A 264 32.56 -39.71 0.61
C GLY A 264 31.90 -38.67 1.51
N ALA A 265 30.69 -38.21 1.18
CA ALA A 265 29.65 -37.89 2.14
C ALA A 265 28.29 -37.72 1.44
N ALA A 266 27.31 -38.49 1.87
CA ALA A 266 25.96 -38.55 1.32
C ALA A 266 25.19 -37.22 1.54
N ARG A 267 24.44 -36.79 0.53
CA ARG A 267 23.47 -35.69 0.59
C ARG A 267 22.13 -36.20 1.16
N PRO A 268 21.46 -35.47 2.04
CA PRO A 268 20.02 -35.64 2.21
C PRO A 268 19.28 -34.73 1.23
N ASP A 269 18.28 -35.31 0.57
CA ASP A 269 17.31 -34.61 -0.28
C ASP A 269 16.48 -33.63 0.54
N LEU A 270 16.34 -32.39 0.06
CA LEU A 270 15.41 -31.41 0.59
C LEU A 270 14.53 -30.89 -0.54
N ASP A 271 13.27 -31.16 -0.35
CA ASP A 271 12.08 -30.84 -1.11
C ASP A 271 11.95 -29.35 -1.47
N SER A 272 11.59 -29.09 -2.72
CA SER A 272 11.47 -27.77 -3.30
C SER A 272 10.06 -27.20 -3.09
N SER A 273 9.93 -26.22 -2.20
CA SER A 273 8.77 -25.32 -2.15
C SER A 273 9.22 -23.88 -2.40
N PRO A 274 8.47 -23.05 -3.16
CA PRO A 274 8.92 -21.70 -3.51
C PRO A 274 8.83 -20.77 -2.31
N ALA A 275 9.99 -20.39 -1.76
CA ALA A 275 10.10 -19.52 -0.62
C ALA A 275 9.94 -18.04 -1.01
N ASN A 276 9.00 -17.39 -0.37
CA ASN A 276 8.84 -15.94 -0.31
C ASN A 276 10.11 -15.29 0.29
N PRO A 277 10.65 -14.18 -0.25
CA PRO A 277 11.86 -13.54 0.28
C PRO A 277 11.56 -12.81 1.60
N SER A 278 11.82 -13.49 2.72
CA SER A 278 11.78 -12.88 4.06
C SER A 278 13.12 -12.20 4.39
N ILE A 279 13.10 -11.02 5.02
CA ILE A 279 14.29 -10.38 5.58
C ILE A 279 14.54 -11.01 6.96
N THR A 280 15.69 -11.64 7.13
CA THR A 280 16.14 -12.14 8.43
C THR A 280 17.28 -11.25 8.93
N VAL A 281 17.26 -10.91 10.20
CA VAL A 281 18.28 -10.07 10.86
C VAL A 281 19.23 -10.98 11.62
N ALA A 282 20.52 -10.85 11.37
CA ALA A 282 21.53 -11.38 12.27
C ALA A 282 21.81 -10.33 13.34
N VAL A 283 21.36 -10.57 14.55
CA VAL A 283 21.76 -9.81 15.75
C VAL A 283 23.01 -10.52 16.31
N PRO A 284 24.14 -9.83 16.51
CA PRO A 284 25.27 -10.42 17.22
C PRO A 284 24.86 -10.72 18.66
N ASP A 285 25.05 -11.96 19.11
CA ASP A 285 24.68 -12.48 20.41
C ASP A 285 25.15 -11.58 21.57
N SER A 286 24.29 -11.51 22.59
CA SER A 286 24.60 -10.86 23.87
C SER A 286 25.83 -11.49 24.52
N PRO A 287 26.70 -10.70 25.20
CA PRO A 287 27.88 -11.24 25.87
C PRO A 287 27.49 -11.88 27.20
N GLY A 288 27.26 -13.16 27.16
CA GLY A 288 27.05 -14.01 28.34
C GLY A 288 27.79 -15.33 28.17
N GLY A 289 29.09 -15.31 28.14
CA GLY A 289 29.94 -16.50 28.12
C GLY A 289 31.24 -16.22 28.83
N GLU A 290 31.62 -17.10 29.77
CA GLU A 290 32.81 -17.03 30.62
C GLU A 290 34.13 -16.79 29.86
N PRO A 291 35.11 -16.11 30.46
CA PRO A 291 36.37 -15.76 29.78
C PRO A 291 37.27 -16.98 29.64
N ARG A 292 37.31 -17.59 28.47
CA ARG A 292 38.44 -18.46 28.10
C ARG A 292 39.68 -17.61 27.89
N ARG A 293 40.73 -17.85 28.70
CA ARG A 293 42.08 -17.31 28.52
C ARG A 293 42.57 -17.61 27.10
N ALA A 294 42.83 -16.55 26.35
CA ALA A 294 43.55 -16.61 25.08
C ALA A 294 45.06 -16.46 25.32
N PRO A 295 45.89 -17.19 24.58
CA PRO A 295 47.31 -16.86 24.49
C PRO A 295 47.46 -15.61 23.60
N ALA A 296 48.30 -14.70 24.06
CA ALA A 296 48.70 -13.53 23.31
C ALA A 296 49.53 -13.94 22.09
N GLU A 297 48.98 -13.73 20.91
CA GLU A 297 49.76 -13.63 19.69
C GLU A 297 49.14 -12.56 18.80
N SER A 298 49.85 -11.48 18.62
CA SER A 298 49.54 -10.34 17.78
C SER A 298 49.57 -10.79 16.31
N ALA A 299 48.44 -11.21 15.77
CA ALA A 299 48.24 -11.32 14.35
C ALA A 299 47.50 -10.05 13.88
N GLU A 300 48.17 -9.21 13.11
CA GLU A 300 47.50 -8.19 12.30
C GLU A 300 46.44 -8.86 11.44
N PRO A 301 45.21 -8.29 11.32
CA PRO A 301 44.19 -8.86 10.47
C PRO A 301 44.67 -8.80 9.02
N ASP A 302 44.76 -9.97 8.39
CA ASP A 302 45.06 -10.13 6.97
C ASP A 302 44.03 -9.35 6.11
N PRO A 303 44.43 -8.32 5.36
CA PRO A 303 43.54 -7.47 4.58
C PRO A 303 42.94 -8.16 3.34
N THR A 304 43.16 -9.47 3.16
CA THR A 304 42.78 -10.18 1.93
C THR A 304 41.45 -10.95 1.99
N VAL A 305 40.74 -10.99 3.14
CA VAL A 305 39.48 -11.72 3.28
C VAL A 305 38.22 -10.86 3.05
N GLY A 306 38.35 -9.55 2.89
CA GLY A 306 37.25 -8.64 2.58
C GLY A 306 37.06 -8.47 1.07
N GLY A 307 36.10 -9.16 0.44
CA GLY A 307 35.71 -8.86 -0.94
C GLY A 307 35.33 -7.37 -1.05
N GLN A 308 35.90 -6.67 -2.04
CA GLN A 308 35.56 -5.27 -2.29
C GLN A 308 34.05 -5.11 -2.49
N PRO A 309 33.41 -4.06 -1.91
CA PRO A 309 31.98 -3.82 -2.12
C PRO A 309 31.68 -3.68 -3.61
N SER A 310 30.56 -4.23 -4.06
CA SER A 310 30.14 -4.24 -5.47
C SER A 310 29.86 -2.84 -6.04
N ALA A 311 29.73 -1.84 -5.18
CA ALA A 311 29.54 -0.42 -5.49
C ALA A 311 30.02 0.44 -4.31
N PRO A 312 30.35 1.73 -4.52
CA PRO A 312 30.74 2.62 -3.43
C PRO A 312 29.58 2.76 -2.42
N PRO A 313 29.88 2.89 -1.12
CA PRO A 313 28.88 3.08 -0.09
C PRO A 313 28.13 4.41 -0.29
N LEU A 314 26.80 4.37 -0.14
CA LEU A 314 25.97 5.57 -0.19
C LEU A 314 25.89 6.17 1.22
N ARG A 315 26.26 7.43 1.37
CA ARG A 315 26.01 8.21 2.59
C ARG A 315 24.77 9.06 2.42
N ALA A 316 23.87 9.02 3.40
CA ALA A 316 22.65 9.80 3.40
C ALA A 316 22.26 10.18 4.83
N GLU A 317 21.55 11.28 4.96
CA GLU A 317 20.95 11.70 6.21
C GLU A 317 19.43 11.46 6.15
N ILE A 318 18.87 10.90 7.22
CA ILE A 318 17.42 10.78 7.42
C ILE A 318 17.01 11.59 8.64
N SER A 319 15.81 12.13 8.59
CA SER A 319 15.17 12.82 9.71
C SER A 319 13.66 12.58 9.71
N VAL A 320 12.97 13.05 10.74
CA VAL A 320 11.50 12.95 10.78
C VAL A 320 10.92 13.60 9.53
N ASN A 321 10.01 12.88 8.84
CA ASN A 321 9.38 13.25 7.55
C ASN A 321 10.33 13.30 6.32
N HIS A 322 11.62 13.00 6.47
CA HIS A 322 12.57 12.93 5.35
C HIS A 322 13.22 11.54 5.28
N PRO A 323 12.48 10.53 4.79
CA PRO A 323 12.99 9.17 4.68
C PRO A 323 13.93 9.01 3.49
N LEU A 324 14.87 8.07 3.60
CA LEU A 324 15.71 7.62 2.50
C LEU A 324 15.04 6.47 1.75
N ARG A 325 14.96 6.59 0.43
CA ARG A 325 14.48 5.51 -0.45
C ARG A 325 15.66 4.94 -1.25
N HIS A 326 15.91 3.65 -1.07
CA HIS A 326 17.00 2.97 -1.77
C HIS A 326 16.58 1.54 -2.20
N ARG A 327 16.62 1.25 -3.49
CA ARG A 327 16.34 -0.10 -4.07
C ARG A 327 15.05 -0.75 -3.56
N GLY A 328 13.96 0.01 -3.45
CA GLY A 328 12.66 -0.48 -2.97
C GLY A 328 12.55 -0.60 -1.45
N LEU A 329 13.59 -0.27 -0.71
CA LEU A 329 13.59 -0.12 0.74
C LEU A 329 13.41 1.36 1.09
N THR A 330 12.60 1.64 2.10
CA THR A 330 12.45 2.99 2.66
C THR A 330 12.87 2.96 4.12
N LEU A 331 13.81 3.84 4.49
CA LEU A 331 14.36 3.98 5.83
C LEU A 331 13.77 5.26 6.44
N TYR A 332 13.11 5.14 7.57
CA TYR A 332 12.53 6.25 8.31
C TYR A 332 13.26 6.44 9.64
N GLN A 333 13.39 7.68 10.07
CA GLN A 333 13.64 8.01 11.46
C GLN A 333 12.30 7.89 12.20
N ALA A 334 12.13 6.82 12.99
CA ALA A 334 10.85 6.49 13.63
C ALA A 334 10.83 6.86 15.11
N ASP A 335 11.91 6.55 15.84
CA ASP A 335 11.98 6.69 17.28
C ASP A 335 13.42 6.93 17.75
N TRP A 336 13.64 7.01 19.05
CA TRP A 336 14.93 7.09 19.69
C TRP A 336 14.92 6.37 21.04
N ALA A 337 16.11 5.97 21.49
CA ALA A 337 16.30 5.34 22.80
C ALA A 337 17.66 5.74 23.38
N LEU A 338 17.91 5.36 24.62
CA LEU A 338 19.25 5.39 25.20
C LEU A 338 19.87 3.99 25.09
N ALA A 339 21.00 3.88 24.37
CA ALA A 339 21.66 2.59 24.14
C ALA A 339 22.58 2.19 25.26
N ALA A 340 23.37 3.12 25.75
CA ALA A 340 24.40 2.83 26.74
C ALA A 340 24.77 4.08 27.55
N VAL A 341 25.39 3.84 28.68
CA VAL A 341 26.10 4.86 29.46
C VAL A 341 27.59 4.55 29.49
N ASN A 342 28.39 5.60 29.37
CA ASN A 342 29.81 5.55 29.59
C ASN A 342 30.13 6.00 31.03
N LEU A 343 30.48 5.06 31.89
CA LEU A 343 30.70 5.25 33.30
C LEU A 343 32.17 4.98 33.67
N GLN A 344 32.71 5.79 34.58
CA GLN A 344 33.97 5.54 35.23
C GLN A 344 33.71 5.26 36.70
N LEU A 345 34.19 4.10 37.17
CA LEU A 345 34.07 3.62 38.57
C LEU A 345 35.44 3.73 39.25
N GLY A 346 35.57 4.64 40.18
CA GLY A 346 36.85 4.86 40.84
C GLY A 346 37.98 5.18 39.87
N ARG A 347 39.02 4.32 39.84
CA ARG A 347 40.16 4.41 38.93
C ARG A 347 40.06 3.48 37.71
N SER A 348 38.87 2.91 37.45
CA SER A 348 38.67 2.03 36.28
C SER A 348 38.83 2.80 34.96
N PRO A 349 39.08 2.10 33.85
CA PRO A 349 38.78 2.63 32.51
C PRO A 349 37.32 3.04 32.41
N VAL A 350 36.99 3.85 31.42
CA VAL A 350 35.59 4.14 31.10
C VAL A 350 34.91 2.87 30.58
N LEU A 351 33.86 2.45 31.25
CA LEU A 351 33.05 1.28 30.91
C LEU A 351 31.82 1.71 30.13
N GLN A 352 31.55 1.08 29.00
CA GLN A 352 30.33 1.27 28.26
C GLN A 352 29.33 0.20 28.69
N LEU A 353 28.26 0.60 29.35
CA LEU A 353 27.25 -0.30 29.91
C LEU A 353 25.94 -0.14 29.14
N PRO A 354 25.35 -1.25 28.64
CA PRO A 354 24.09 -1.19 27.91
C PRO A 354 22.96 -0.78 28.85
N LEU A 355 22.02 -0.01 28.33
CA LEU A 355 20.80 0.38 29.02
C LEU A 355 19.62 -0.48 28.56
N SER A 356 18.76 -0.83 29.51
CA SER A 356 17.47 -1.48 29.24
C SER A 356 16.32 -0.49 29.48
N SER A 357 15.24 -0.61 28.71
CA SER A 357 14.03 0.18 28.94
C SER A 357 13.22 -0.39 30.10
N PHE A 358 12.67 0.49 30.97
CA PHE A 358 11.84 0.16 32.11
C PHE A 358 10.49 0.86 32.02
N PRO A 359 9.55 0.42 31.16
CA PRO A 359 8.25 1.08 30.94
C PRO A 359 7.40 1.19 32.21
N GLN A 360 7.61 0.30 33.18
CA GLN A 360 6.94 0.31 34.47
C GLN A 360 7.34 1.49 35.37
N LEU A 361 8.49 2.12 35.11
CA LEU A 361 8.98 3.30 35.84
C LEU A 361 8.62 4.60 35.11
N GLY A 362 8.14 4.52 33.85
CA GLY A 362 7.76 5.65 33.01
C GLY A 362 7.99 5.33 31.54
N GLU A 363 7.28 6.04 30.63
CA GLU A 363 7.34 5.78 29.18
C GLU A 363 8.76 5.93 28.57
N GLN A 364 9.59 6.78 29.15
CA GLN A 364 10.95 7.06 28.68
C GLN A 364 11.96 6.95 29.82
N VAL A 365 12.03 5.77 30.44
CA VAL A 365 13.01 5.46 31.48
C VAL A 365 13.88 4.30 31.04
N TRP A 366 15.19 4.56 30.99
CA TRP A 366 16.20 3.54 30.74
C TRP A 366 17.08 3.39 31.97
N GLY A 367 17.57 2.19 32.21
CA GLY A 367 18.42 1.97 33.38
C GLY A 367 19.34 0.77 33.25
N VAL A 368 20.23 0.69 34.21
CA VAL A 368 21.18 -0.43 34.38
C VAL A 368 21.44 -0.65 35.86
N ALA A 369 21.47 -1.91 36.28
CA ALA A 369 21.90 -2.28 37.62
C ALA A 369 23.40 -2.53 37.64
N LEU A 370 24.10 -2.02 38.65
CA LEU A 370 25.55 -2.08 38.79
C LEU A 370 25.93 -2.52 40.21
N PRO A 371 26.80 -3.52 40.37
CA PRO A 371 27.39 -3.81 41.66
C PRO A 371 28.36 -2.70 42.06
N THR A 372 28.34 -2.26 43.32
CA THR A 372 29.30 -1.27 43.84
C THR A 372 30.51 -1.92 44.45
N ARG A 373 30.45 -3.23 44.71
CA ARG A 373 31.57 -3.99 45.28
C ARG A 373 32.03 -5.12 44.34
N PRO A 374 33.30 -5.53 44.42
CA PRO A 374 33.85 -6.60 43.59
C PRO A 374 33.18 -7.97 43.78
N ASP A 375 32.57 -8.20 44.94
CA ASP A 375 31.85 -9.43 45.28
C ASP A 375 30.42 -9.45 44.72
N GLY A 376 29.99 -8.39 43.98
CA GLY A 376 28.65 -8.26 43.45
C GLY A 376 27.63 -7.73 44.46
N SER A 377 28.02 -7.44 45.69
CA SER A 377 27.12 -6.93 46.73
C SER A 377 26.83 -5.42 46.57
N GLU A 378 25.77 -4.98 47.27
CA GLU A 378 25.32 -3.59 47.28
C GLU A 378 25.07 -3.02 45.88
N PRO A 379 24.29 -3.70 45.01
CA PRO A 379 24.03 -3.15 43.68
C PRO A 379 23.20 -1.87 43.76
N VAL A 380 23.43 -0.98 42.80
CA VAL A 380 22.69 0.26 42.60
C VAL A 380 22.02 0.24 41.25
N PHE A 381 20.93 0.95 41.11
CA PHE A 381 20.21 1.11 39.86
C PHE A 381 20.37 2.54 39.35
N LEU A 382 20.89 2.71 38.13
CA LEU A 382 20.93 3.98 37.42
C LEU A 382 19.69 4.09 36.55
N ALA A 383 18.95 5.18 36.70
CA ALA A 383 17.81 5.53 35.87
C ALA A 383 18.07 6.83 35.10
N LEU A 384 17.76 6.83 33.81
CA LEU A 384 17.91 7.97 32.90
C LEU A 384 16.67 8.13 32.05
N SER A 385 16.31 9.38 31.77
CA SER A 385 15.23 9.72 30.84
C SER A 385 15.67 10.58 29.65
N SER A 386 16.93 11.01 29.61
CA SER A 386 17.48 11.87 28.57
C SER A 386 18.98 11.66 28.43
N GLU A 387 19.52 11.88 27.22
CA GLU A 387 20.97 11.82 26.98
C GLU A 387 21.76 12.97 27.58
N GLN A 388 21.10 14.08 27.92
CA GLN A 388 21.69 15.28 28.52
C GLN A 388 21.30 15.43 30.00
N GLY A 389 20.28 14.72 30.43
CA GLY A 389 19.80 14.76 31.80
C GLY A 389 20.71 14.01 32.78
N PRO A 390 20.56 14.28 34.09
CA PRO A 390 21.25 13.51 35.09
C PRO A 390 20.73 12.08 35.14
N ALA A 391 21.62 11.14 35.50
CA ALA A 391 21.27 9.79 35.90
C ALA A 391 20.93 9.79 37.39
N ASP A 392 19.75 9.37 37.76
CA ASP A 392 19.35 9.15 39.13
C ASP A 392 19.89 7.80 39.59
N VAL A 393 20.57 7.77 40.74
CA VAL A 393 21.15 6.57 41.32
C VAL A 393 20.32 6.13 42.51
N TYR A 394 19.74 4.95 42.44
CA TYR A 394 18.91 4.36 43.47
C TYR A 394 19.60 3.16 44.14
N GLY A 395 19.43 3.05 45.45
CA GLY A 395 19.75 1.82 46.18
C GLY A 395 18.68 0.74 45.91
N MET A 396 18.97 -0.49 46.30
CA MET A 396 18.02 -1.61 46.19
C MET A 396 16.77 -1.44 47.08
N ASP A 397 16.83 -0.55 48.03
CA ASP A 397 15.70 -0.12 48.85
C ASP A 397 14.80 0.93 48.17
N GLY A 398 15.11 1.29 46.93
CA GLY A 398 14.41 2.31 46.14
C GLY A 398 14.73 3.77 46.57
N LYS A 399 15.68 3.97 47.47
CA LYS A 399 16.07 5.28 47.94
C LYS A 399 17.04 5.95 46.96
N LEU A 400 16.78 7.21 46.64
CA LEU A 400 17.69 8.02 45.82
C LEU A 400 18.99 8.30 46.61
N LEU A 401 20.11 7.79 46.09
CA LEU A 401 21.46 7.98 46.66
C LEU A 401 22.13 9.25 46.13
N GLY A 402 21.76 9.68 44.93
CA GLY A 402 22.27 10.89 44.31
C GLY A 402 22.04 10.99 42.83
N ARG A 403 22.61 12.03 42.20
CA ARG A 403 22.48 12.32 40.77
C ARG A 403 23.81 12.50 40.12
N LEU A 404 23.99 11.83 38.96
CA LEU A 404 25.20 11.93 38.13
C LEU A 404 24.88 12.74 36.88
N SER A 405 25.48 13.91 36.74
CA SER A 405 25.36 14.70 35.51
C SER A 405 26.41 14.23 34.48
N PRO A 406 26.06 14.16 33.17
CA PRO A 406 27.03 13.88 32.12
C PRO A 406 28.19 14.86 32.16
N ALA A 407 29.44 14.33 32.07
CA ALA A 407 30.70 15.07 32.21
C ALA A 407 30.84 15.86 33.53
N GLY A 408 29.95 15.61 34.51
CA GLY A 408 29.99 16.24 35.83
C GLY A 408 31.06 15.69 36.76
N PRO A 409 31.16 16.22 38.00
CA PRO A 409 32.09 15.70 39.02
C PRO A 409 31.69 14.30 39.47
N PRO A 410 32.61 13.47 39.95
CA PRO A 410 32.31 12.17 40.48
C PRO A 410 31.45 12.27 41.75
N LEU A 411 30.51 11.37 41.91
CA LEU A 411 29.67 11.21 43.09
C LEU A 411 30.14 9.94 43.85
N ALA A 412 30.34 10.06 45.15
CA ALA A 412 30.63 8.89 45.98
C ALA A 412 29.32 8.15 46.30
N VAL A 413 29.13 6.98 45.70
CA VAL A 413 27.95 6.10 45.91
C VAL A 413 28.44 4.88 46.70
N GLN A 414 27.97 4.70 47.93
CA GLN A 414 28.38 3.60 48.81
C GLN A 414 29.93 3.47 48.94
N GLY A 415 30.63 4.62 48.94
CA GLY A 415 32.07 4.68 49.03
C GLY A 415 32.83 4.53 47.69
N LEU A 416 32.14 4.20 46.59
CA LEU A 416 32.75 4.12 45.27
C LEU A 416 32.52 5.42 44.50
N PRO A 417 33.60 6.16 44.06
CA PRO A 417 33.42 7.31 43.20
C PRO A 417 32.91 6.88 41.82
N MET A 418 31.74 7.37 41.44
CA MET A 418 31.12 7.15 40.13
C MET A 418 31.10 8.45 39.32
N ARG A 419 31.51 8.40 38.08
CA ARG A 419 31.44 9.52 37.15
C ARG A 419 30.72 9.11 35.88
N LEU A 420 29.64 9.82 35.51
CA LEU A 420 29.00 9.68 34.23
C LEU A 420 29.75 10.50 33.18
N VAL A 421 30.41 9.83 32.25
CA VAL A 421 31.21 10.48 31.21
C VAL A 421 30.31 10.98 30.10
N SER A 422 29.42 10.11 29.56
CA SER A 422 28.47 10.45 28.54
C SER A 422 27.37 9.40 28.46
N VAL A 423 26.26 9.77 27.85
CA VAL A 423 25.15 8.86 27.50
C VAL A 423 25.11 8.71 25.98
N LEU A 424 24.97 7.50 25.50
CA LEU A 424 24.93 7.18 24.08
C LEU A 424 23.49 6.96 23.63
N PRO A 425 22.91 7.88 22.83
CA PRO A 425 21.59 7.68 22.28
C PRO A 425 21.63 6.71 21.10
N ALA A 426 20.53 6.02 20.84
CA ALA A 426 20.28 5.20 19.67
C ALA A 426 19.16 5.76 18.81
N SER A 427 19.32 5.64 17.51
CA SER A 427 18.28 5.97 16.53
C SER A 427 17.38 4.78 16.31
N GLY A 428 16.07 4.95 16.48
CA GLY A 428 15.05 4.00 16.03
C GLY A 428 14.81 4.15 14.53
N ILE A 429 15.33 3.20 13.76
CA ILE A 429 15.24 3.17 12.30
C ILE A 429 14.17 2.18 11.90
N LEU A 430 13.12 2.66 11.24
CA LEU A 430 12.09 1.83 10.64
C LEU A 430 12.44 1.56 9.18
N LEU A 431 12.68 0.29 8.87
CA LEU A 431 12.86 -0.20 7.51
C LEU A 431 11.54 -0.72 6.99
N LYS A 432 11.10 -0.19 5.86
CA LYS A 432 9.87 -0.63 5.20
C LYS A 432 10.13 -1.01 3.75
N ARG A 433 9.69 -2.20 3.36
CA ARG A 433 9.64 -2.66 1.98
C ARG A 433 8.21 -3.05 1.66
N ASP A 434 7.63 -2.43 0.64
CA ASP A 434 6.25 -2.70 0.23
C ASP A 434 6.17 -2.80 -1.30
N PRO A 435 6.24 -4.01 -1.85
CA PRO A 435 6.23 -4.22 -3.30
C PRO A 435 4.86 -3.97 -3.92
N GLY A 436 3.80 -3.89 -3.14
CA GLY A 436 2.43 -3.63 -3.60
C GLY A 436 2.15 -2.16 -3.93
N VAL A 437 2.91 -1.22 -3.34
CA VAL A 437 2.69 0.22 -3.48
C VAL A 437 2.64 0.70 -4.94
N PRO A 438 3.56 0.32 -5.85
CA PRO A 438 3.49 0.74 -7.25
C PRO A 438 2.20 0.29 -7.95
N LEU A 439 1.72 -0.94 -7.66
CA LEU A 439 0.48 -1.46 -8.20
C LEU A 439 -0.74 -0.71 -7.67
N VAL A 440 -0.74 -0.36 -6.39
CA VAL A 440 -1.81 0.44 -5.77
C VAL A 440 -1.91 1.81 -6.45
N TYR A 441 -0.79 2.53 -6.64
CA TYR A 441 -0.79 3.81 -7.33
C TYR A 441 -1.20 3.69 -8.81
N ALA A 442 -0.74 2.66 -9.51
CA ALA A 442 -1.18 2.37 -10.87
C ALA A 442 -2.68 2.09 -10.92
N GLY A 443 -3.21 1.32 -9.96
CA GLY A 443 -4.63 1.04 -9.81
C GLY A 443 -5.46 2.32 -9.61
N PHE A 444 -5.02 3.22 -8.74
CA PHE A 444 -5.65 4.53 -8.56
C PHE A 444 -5.63 5.36 -9.85
N ALA A 445 -4.50 5.44 -10.53
CA ALA A 445 -4.38 6.20 -11.77
C ALA A 445 -5.34 5.68 -12.85
N VAL A 446 -5.42 4.35 -13.03
CA VAL A 446 -6.33 3.71 -13.98
C VAL A 446 -7.80 3.93 -13.58
N ALA A 447 -8.14 3.81 -12.29
CA ALA A 447 -9.49 4.04 -11.80
C ALA A 447 -9.94 5.50 -11.98
N LEU A 448 -9.06 6.47 -11.69
CA LEU A 448 -9.33 7.89 -11.89
C LEU A 448 -9.51 8.24 -13.37
N LEU A 449 -8.65 7.71 -14.24
CA LEU A 449 -8.80 7.85 -15.69
C LEU A 449 -10.14 7.27 -16.15
N GLY A 450 -10.49 6.07 -15.69
CA GLY A 450 -11.76 5.44 -15.99
C GLY A 450 -12.97 6.24 -15.49
N GLY A 451 -12.87 6.80 -14.29
CA GLY A 451 -13.87 7.71 -13.72
C GLY A 451 -14.06 8.95 -14.58
N GLY A 452 -12.96 9.63 -14.96
CA GLY A 452 -12.98 10.79 -15.86
C GLY A 452 -13.63 10.47 -17.22
N LEU A 453 -13.22 9.35 -17.84
CA LEU A 453 -13.81 8.90 -19.10
C LEU A 453 -15.31 8.57 -18.95
N SER A 454 -15.72 8.03 -17.81
CA SER A 454 -17.14 7.73 -17.54
C SER A 454 -18.02 8.98 -17.52
N LEU A 455 -17.47 10.17 -17.34
CA LEU A 455 -18.22 11.43 -17.40
C LEU A 455 -18.61 11.83 -18.83
N VAL A 456 -17.90 11.30 -19.83
CA VAL A 456 -18.19 11.57 -21.23
C VAL A 456 -19.50 10.92 -21.63
N ALA A 457 -20.52 11.72 -21.94
CA ALA A 457 -21.81 11.25 -22.38
C ALA A 457 -21.73 10.65 -23.79
N THR A 458 -22.25 9.43 -23.94
CA THR A 458 -22.43 8.81 -25.26
C THR A 458 -23.72 9.33 -25.86
N ARG A 459 -23.63 9.97 -27.01
CA ARG A 459 -24.72 10.54 -27.78
C ARG A 459 -24.83 9.79 -29.11
N GLN A 460 -26.03 9.48 -29.51
CA GLN A 460 -26.35 8.81 -30.77
C GLN A 460 -27.49 9.53 -31.44
N LEU A 461 -27.42 9.69 -32.75
CA LEU A 461 -28.45 10.31 -33.58
C LEU A 461 -28.66 9.46 -34.83
N TRP A 462 -29.90 9.25 -35.20
CA TRP A 462 -30.30 8.55 -36.43
C TRP A 462 -31.20 9.46 -37.21
N VAL A 463 -31.04 9.44 -38.52
CA VAL A 463 -31.85 10.20 -39.45
C VAL A 463 -32.28 9.29 -40.61
N VAL A 464 -33.57 9.35 -40.96
CA VAL A 464 -34.12 8.65 -42.11
C VAL A 464 -34.80 9.72 -43.00
N ALA A 465 -34.37 9.80 -44.23
CA ALA A 465 -35.05 10.61 -45.24
C ALA A 465 -36.19 9.84 -45.89
N GLU A 466 -37.32 10.50 -46.04
CA GLU A 466 -38.51 9.99 -46.76
C GLU A 466 -38.78 10.94 -47.94
N PRO A 467 -38.14 10.72 -49.11
CA PRO A 467 -38.27 11.61 -50.26
C PRO A 467 -39.69 11.73 -50.78
N SER A 468 -40.46 10.62 -50.75
CA SER A 468 -41.86 10.57 -51.19
C SER A 468 -42.78 11.47 -50.36
N ALA A 469 -42.46 11.69 -49.08
CA ALA A 469 -43.25 12.50 -48.16
C ALA A 469 -42.63 13.90 -47.94
N GLY A 470 -41.46 14.20 -48.50
CA GLY A 470 -40.76 15.45 -48.27
C GLY A 470 -40.32 15.67 -46.82
N ARG A 471 -39.88 14.60 -46.14
CA ARG A 471 -39.63 14.59 -44.68
C ARG A 471 -38.31 13.97 -44.28
N LEU A 472 -37.77 14.46 -43.19
CA LEU A 472 -36.67 13.84 -42.44
C LEU A 472 -37.16 13.47 -41.06
N HIS A 473 -36.96 12.20 -40.69
CA HIS A 473 -37.24 11.70 -39.37
C HIS A 473 -35.95 11.56 -38.61
N LEU A 474 -35.82 12.25 -37.47
CA LEU A 474 -34.66 12.26 -36.63
C LEU A 474 -35.01 11.59 -35.29
N ALA A 475 -34.04 10.88 -34.72
CA ALA A 475 -34.15 10.40 -33.35
C ALA A 475 -32.81 10.36 -32.66
N GLY A 476 -32.80 10.74 -31.38
CA GLY A 476 -31.61 10.84 -30.55
C GLY A 476 -31.69 9.96 -29.30
N LEU A 477 -30.53 9.50 -28.87
CA LEU A 477 -30.38 8.80 -27.60
C LEU A 477 -29.11 9.31 -26.91
N CYS A 478 -29.21 9.53 -25.58
CA CYS A 478 -28.10 9.91 -24.74
C CYS A 478 -28.14 9.11 -23.43
N ASN A 479 -27.03 8.58 -23.00
CA ASN A 479 -26.98 7.74 -21.78
C ASN A 479 -27.00 8.54 -20.47
N ARG A 480 -26.76 9.87 -20.50
CA ARG A 480 -26.66 10.69 -19.28
C ARG A 480 -27.51 11.93 -19.27
N ASN A 481 -27.48 12.71 -20.36
CA ASN A 481 -28.12 14.02 -20.43
C ASN A 481 -28.88 14.15 -21.77
N LEU A 482 -30.06 13.53 -21.85
CA LEU A 482 -30.92 13.63 -23.01
C LEU A 482 -31.44 15.06 -23.23
N PRO A 483 -31.82 15.85 -22.19
CA PRO A 483 -32.18 17.26 -22.37
C PRO A 483 -31.10 18.11 -23.06
N ALA A 484 -29.84 17.89 -22.75
CA ALA A 484 -28.75 18.61 -23.42
C ALA A 484 -28.61 18.23 -24.89
N LEU A 485 -28.85 16.97 -25.26
CA LEU A 485 -28.91 16.55 -26.67
C LEU A 485 -30.11 17.18 -27.39
N ALA A 486 -31.26 17.24 -26.74
CA ALA A 486 -32.47 17.87 -27.27
C ALA A 486 -32.26 19.39 -27.49
N ALA A 487 -31.59 20.07 -26.60
CA ALA A 487 -31.24 21.50 -26.76
C ALA A 487 -30.20 21.77 -27.85
N GLU A 488 -29.31 20.82 -28.17
CA GLU A 488 -28.29 20.93 -29.23
C GLU A 488 -28.90 20.68 -30.63
N LEU A 489 -29.96 19.87 -30.72
CA LEU A 489 -30.54 19.43 -31.99
C LEU A 489 -31.07 20.57 -32.87
N PRO A 490 -31.80 21.58 -32.36
CA PRO A 490 -32.24 22.72 -33.21
C PRO A 490 -31.06 23.46 -33.86
N GLY A 491 -29.96 23.68 -33.15
CA GLY A 491 -28.77 24.30 -33.71
C GLY A 491 -28.14 23.50 -34.85
N LEU A 492 -28.11 22.18 -34.76
CA LEU A 492 -27.67 21.27 -35.82
C LEU A 492 -28.59 21.31 -37.04
N LEU A 493 -29.90 21.41 -36.84
CA LEU A 493 -30.88 21.50 -37.90
C LEU A 493 -30.76 22.86 -38.66
N VAL A 494 -30.60 23.96 -37.95
CA VAL A 494 -30.35 25.28 -38.55
C VAL A 494 -29.06 25.29 -39.37
N GLN A 495 -27.96 24.71 -38.87
CA GLN A 495 -26.72 24.56 -39.64
C GLN A 495 -26.89 23.72 -40.91
N ALA A 496 -27.83 22.78 -40.92
CA ALA A 496 -28.19 21.98 -42.08
C ALA A 496 -29.17 22.69 -43.03
N GLY A 497 -29.57 23.92 -42.74
CA GLY A 497 -30.55 24.69 -43.54
C GLY A 497 -31.95 24.15 -43.40
N LEU A 498 -32.30 23.52 -42.30
CA LEU A 498 -33.63 22.97 -42.00
C LEU A 498 -34.39 23.92 -41.07
N ALA A 499 -35.60 24.26 -41.42
CA ALA A 499 -36.50 25.03 -40.57
C ALA A 499 -36.90 24.17 -39.33
N VAL A 500 -36.63 24.70 -38.16
CA VAL A 500 -37.09 24.09 -36.92
C VAL A 500 -38.56 24.54 -36.74
N ASN A 501 -39.52 23.69 -37.08
CA ASN A 501 -40.88 23.93 -36.63
C ASN A 501 -40.85 23.87 -35.10
N ALA A 502 -41.15 24.97 -34.42
CA ALA A 502 -41.32 25.03 -32.98
C ALA A 502 -42.55 24.13 -32.59
N GLY A 503 -42.31 22.84 -32.61
CA GLY A 503 -43.24 21.85 -32.06
C GLY A 503 -43.23 21.90 -30.54
N PRO A 504 -44.18 21.36 -29.83
CA PRO A 504 -44.45 21.63 -28.43
C PRO A 504 -43.25 21.31 -27.56
N SER A 505 -42.82 22.36 -26.86
CA SER A 505 -41.85 22.38 -25.76
C SER A 505 -41.85 21.08 -24.92
N ALA A 506 -40.67 20.69 -24.48
CA ALA A 506 -40.34 19.58 -23.57
C ALA A 506 -41.07 19.56 -22.20
N ALA A 507 -42.32 20.01 -22.14
CA ALA A 507 -43.15 20.07 -20.92
C ALA A 507 -43.79 18.72 -20.54
N GLY A 508 -43.45 17.61 -21.21
CA GLY A 508 -44.07 16.30 -21.00
C GLY A 508 -43.14 15.15 -20.60
N LEU A 509 -41.87 15.42 -20.25
CA LEU A 509 -40.97 14.38 -19.74
C LEU A 509 -41.21 14.15 -18.24
N ALA A 510 -42.30 13.38 -17.91
CA ALA A 510 -42.46 12.80 -16.58
C ALA A 510 -41.30 11.85 -16.29
N PRO A 511 -40.67 11.90 -15.09
CA PRO A 511 -39.63 10.98 -14.70
C PRO A 511 -40.24 9.64 -14.29
N GLY A 512 -40.36 8.72 -15.24
CA GLY A 512 -40.94 7.43 -14.87
C GLY A 512 -41.20 6.46 -16.01
N ARG A 513 -40.13 6.05 -16.73
CA ARG A 513 -40.15 4.77 -17.52
C ARG A 513 -38.75 4.44 -18.10
N ALA A 514 -37.72 4.52 -17.30
CA ALA A 514 -36.36 4.06 -17.68
C ALA A 514 -36.00 2.68 -17.11
N ALA A 515 -36.98 1.89 -16.64
CA ALA A 515 -36.69 0.65 -15.88
C ALA A 515 -37.27 -0.63 -16.49
N ALA A 516 -37.63 -0.66 -17.80
CA ALA A 516 -38.26 -1.86 -18.37
C ALA A 516 -37.68 -2.35 -19.70
N ALA A 517 -36.43 -2.08 -20.02
CA ALA A 517 -35.81 -2.59 -21.25
C ALA A 517 -34.45 -3.33 -21.00
N GLU A 518 -34.18 -3.76 -19.79
CA GLU A 518 -33.00 -4.59 -19.46
C GLU A 518 -33.40 -5.93 -18.80
N GLY A 519 -34.41 -6.58 -19.33
CA GLY A 519 -34.86 -7.91 -18.91
C GLY A 519 -35.33 -8.73 -20.10
N GLY A 520 -34.39 -9.28 -20.86
CA GLY A 520 -34.61 -10.22 -21.92
C GLY A 520 -33.28 -10.81 -22.38
#